data_665d22de44c757dc263cc423b481ed84
#
_entry.id   665d22de44c757dc263cc423b481ed84
#
_cell.length_a   1.000
_cell.length_b   1.000
_cell.length_c   1.000
_cell.angle_alpha   90.00
_cell.angle_beta   90.00
_cell.angle_gamma   90.00
#
_symmetry.space_group_name_H-M   'P 1'
#
loop_
_entity.id
_entity.type
_entity.pdbx_description
1 polymer ?
#
loop_
_entity_poly.entity_id
_entity_poly.type
_entity_poly.pdbx_seq_one_letter_code
_entity_poly.pdbx_strand_id
1 'polypeptide(L)'
;MSGFIGLATRPLLFAAGPALRSDFRILKMVLTSMASGTIKNPKNSKPEKSRPRSEELFERGKKTLVGGVNSPVRAFRAVGGTPLVIDHAKGACLFDVDGRQYIDFVCSWGALILGHAHPDIVAAVSDQASRGTSFGMTSPLEIELGEKIAGAIPSVEMVRFVNSGTEAAMSAVRLARAFTQRDLIVKFEGCYHGHSDGFLSEAGSGLATLGISASPGVPDAFASLTLNAPFNDLEAVESLFKQHPGQIAAVIVEPVAANMGVVPPAAGFLEGIRAITTREKALLIFDEVITGFRLAYGGAQNVYKIDPDLTVMGKIIGGGLPVAAYGGKRKIMEQVAPLGPVYQAGTLSGNPLAMRAGLATLPKLQTPKFYEDLNNKTKRLADGLRSALREANVQGQVNLSGSLLTMFFTGQPVRNYADAKQSNSARFAMFFQEMLKRGIFIAPSQYEALFVSAAHTDADIDRAIAAARESLASIQAD
;
A
#
# COMPACT_ATOMS: atom_id res chain seq x y z
N MET A 1 10.66 27.02 68.88
CA MET A 1 11.99 27.49 68.44
C MET A 1 12.06 27.23 66.94
N SER A 2 11.58 28.11 66.13
CA SER A 2 12.13 29.35 65.54
C SER A 2 13.34 29.09 64.64
N GLY A 3 13.17 29.32 63.38
CA GLY A 3 14.22 29.37 62.37
C GLY A 3 13.70 29.59 60.93
N PHE A 4 13.17 30.79 60.67
CA PHE A 4 12.93 31.32 59.31
C PHE A 4 14.28 31.71 58.70
N ILE A 5 14.56 31.24 57.46
CA ILE A 5 15.53 31.90 56.59
C ILE A 5 14.85 32.13 55.22
N GLY A 6 14.60 33.41 54.92
CA GLY A 6 14.13 33.88 53.65
C GLY A 6 15.24 33.89 52.59
N LEU A 7 14.94 33.53 51.38
CA LEU A 7 15.78 33.73 50.24
C LEU A 7 15.06 34.64 49.24
N ALA A 8 15.73 35.76 48.97
CA ALA A 8 15.31 36.85 48.12
C ALA A 8 15.30 36.42 46.64
N THR A 9 14.20 36.76 45.96
CA THR A 9 14.07 36.70 44.49
C THR A 9 14.86 37.82 43.83
N ARG A 10 15.82 37.48 42.97
CA ARG A 10 16.42 38.41 41.98
C ARG A 10 15.84 38.08 40.61
N PRO A 11 15.38 39.07 39.82
CA PRO A 11 14.98 38.87 38.45
C PRO A 11 16.20 38.80 37.56
N LEU A 12 16.34 37.72 36.77
CA LEU A 12 17.32 37.61 35.69
C LEU A 12 16.74 38.29 34.43
N LEU A 13 17.32 39.43 34.07
CA LEU A 13 17.17 40.04 32.77
C LEU A 13 17.91 39.18 31.73
N PHE A 14 17.19 38.55 30.83
CA PHE A 14 17.75 37.97 29.61
C PHE A 14 17.81 39.06 28.50
N ALA A 15 19.03 39.44 28.14
CA ALA A 15 19.30 40.27 26.98
C ALA A 15 19.03 39.47 25.71
N ALA A 16 18.09 39.92 24.87
CA ALA A 16 17.80 39.33 23.57
C ALA A 16 18.90 39.72 22.58
N GLY A 17 19.63 38.74 22.09
CA GLY A 17 20.60 38.87 21.00
C GLY A 17 19.95 39.04 19.61
N PRO A 18 20.68 39.49 18.56
CA PRO A 18 20.14 39.99 17.29
C PRO A 18 19.70 38.94 16.27
N ALA A 19 19.32 37.72 16.68
CA ALA A 19 18.99 36.61 15.78
C ALA A 19 17.51 36.53 15.31
N LEU A 20 16.63 37.42 15.77
CA LEU A 20 15.19 37.35 15.49
C LEU A 20 14.68 38.27 14.35
N ARG A 21 15.59 38.80 13.52
CA ARG A 21 15.18 39.67 12.39
C ARG A 21 15.17 39.02 11.00
N SER A 22 15.59 37.76 10.85
CA SER A 22 15.58 37.05 9.56
C SER A 22 14.22 36.40 9.22
N ASP A 23 13.42 36.00 10.20
CA ASP A 23 12.22 35.18 9.94
C ASP A 23 11.02 35.95 9.40
N PHE A 24 10.98 37.27 9.61
CA PHE A 24 9.90 38.11 9.04
C PHE A 24 10.03 38.40 7.54
N ARG A 25 11.21 38.23 6.95
CA ARG A 25 11.40 38.39 5.50
C ARG A 25 10.93 37.17 4.71
N ILE A 26 11.09 35.97 5.25
CA ILE A 26 10.66 34.73 4.61
C ILE A 26 9.14 34.64 4.60
N LEU A 27 8.47 35.03 5.67
CA LEU A 27 6.99 35.02 5.72
C LEU A 27 6.34 36.02 4.74
N LYS A 28 7.01 37.15 4.46
CA LYS A 28 6.52 38.14 3.50
C LYS A 28 6.74 37.72 2.04
N MET A 29 7.78 36.94 1.73
CA MET A 29 8.00 36.39 0.38
C MET A 29 7.00 35.28 0.04
N VAL A 30 6.58 34.46 1.00
CA VAL A 30 5.60 33.40 0.77
C VAL A 30 4.20 33.97 0.51
N LEU A 31 3.81 35.07 1.17
CA LEU A 31 2.50 35.71 0.98
C LEU A 31 2.38 36.54 -0.33
N THR A 32 3.50 36.96 -0.90
CA THR A 32 3.49 37.72 -2.18
C THR A 32 3.50 36.81 -3.40
N SER A 33 3.91 35.54 -3.27
CA SER A 33 3.90 34.56 -4.36
C SER A 33 2.52 33.93 -4.63
N MET A 34 1.55 34.12 -3.76
CA MET A 34 0.19 33.54 -3.92
C MET A 34 -0.78 34.45 -4.69
N ALA A 35 -0.37 35.64 -5.11
CA ALA A 35 -1.28 36.62 -5.70
C ALA A 35 -1.15 36.83 -7.24
N SER A 36 -0.29 36.08 -7.94
CA SER A 36 -0.17 36.21 -9.41
C SER A 36 -0.21 34.84 -10.10
N GLY A 37 -1.40 34.26 -10.15
CA GLY A 37 -1.68 33.07 -10.94
C GLY A 37 -1.89 33.40 -12.42
N THR A 38 -0.85 33.32 -13.23
CA THR A 38 -0.99 33.24 -14.69
C THR A 38 -0.49 31.90 -15.16
N ILE A 39 -1.42 31.01 -15.49
CA ILE A 39 -1.15 29.70 -16.10
C ILE A 39 -0.62 29.95 -17.52
N LYS A 40 0.68 29.72 -17.75
CA LYS A 40 1.24 29.67 -19.10
C LYS A 40 1.11 28.24 -19.65
N ASN A 41 0.39 28.13 -20.76
CA ASN A 41 0.22 26.93 -21.57
C ASN A 41 1.56 26.50 -22.20
N PRO A 42 2.09 25.28 -22.03
CA PRO A 42 3.33 24.86 -22.67
C PRO A 42 3.05 24.31 -24.07
N LYS A 43 3.31 25.09 -25.11
CA LYS A 43 3.56 24.57 -26.46
C LYS A 43 5.07 24.39 -26.64
N ASN A 44 5.45 23.24 -27.18
CA ASN A 44 6.76 22.76 -27.67
C ASN A 44 7.50 21.82 -26.72
N SER A 45 7.55 20.55 -27.14
CA SER A 45 8.44 19.51 -26.63
C SER A 45 9.89 19.85 -26.93
N LYS A 46 10.62 20.36 -25.92
CA LYS A 46 12.10 20.40 -25.93
C LYS A 46 12.65 19.07 -25.45
N PRO A 47 13.88 18.67 -25.87
CA PRO A 47 14.51 17.42 -25.43
C PRO A 47 14.54 17.36 -23.89
N GLU A 48 14.36 16.13 -23.38
CA GLU A 48 14.32 15.80 -21.95
C GLU A 48 15.50 16.46 -21.22
N LYS A 49 15.21 17.46 -20.40
CA LYS A 49 16.25 18.02 -19.53
C LYS A 49 16.59 16.97 -18.48
N SER A 50 17.90 16.71 -18.29
CA SER A 50 18.39 15.92 -17.16
C SER A 50 17.70 16.32 -15.85
N ARG A 51 17.61 15.41 -14.89
CA ARG A 51 17.09 15.66 -13.53
C ARG A 51 18.26 15.82 -12.55
N PRO A 52 19.05 16.91 -12.66
CA PRO A 52 20.34 17.01 -12.02
C PRO A 52 20.24 16.98 -10.49
N ARG A 53 19.17 17.52 -9.93
CA ARG A 53 18.98 17.54 -8.47
C ARG A 53 18.49 16.20 -7.93
N SER A 54 17.59 15.52 -8.63
CA SER A 54 17.18 14.15 -8.30
C SER A 54 18.37 13.19 -8.36
N GLU A 55 19.21 13.30 -9.39
CA GLU A 55 20.43 12.50 -9.56
C GLU A 55 21.42 12.75 -8.43
N GLU A 56 21.72 14.02 -8.12
CA GLU A 56 22.60 14.40 -7.01
C GLU A 56 22.11 13.85 -5.67
N LEU A 57 20.82 14.05 -5.37
CA LEU A 57 20.24 13.60 -4.11
C LEU A 57 20.19 12.07 -4.00
N PHE A 58 19.91 11.37 -5.09
CA PHE A 58 19.93 9.91 -5.11
C PHE A 58 21.36 9.37 -4.88
N GLU A 59 22.37 9.91 -5.57
CA GLU A 59 23.78 9.55 -5.34
C GLU A 59 24.22 9.86 -3.91
N ARG A 60 23.80 10.98 -3.35
CA ARG A 60 24.06 11.32 -1.96
C ARG A 60 23.34 10.36 -0.99
N GLY A 61 22.10 9.99 -1.31
CA GLY A 61 21.30 9.03 -0.54
C GLY A 61 21.95 7.65 -0.45
N LYS A 62 22.58 7.17 -1.54
CA LYS A 62 23.28 5.88 -1.56
C LYS A 62 24.45 5.77 -0.56
N LYS A 63 24.95 6.90 -0.04
CA LYS A 63 26.02 6.90 0.97
C LYS A 63 25.52 6.54 2.37
N THR A 64 24.22 6.71 2.65
CA THR A 64 23.64 6.53 3.99
C THR A 64 22.41 5.61 4.00
N LEU A 65 21.68 5.53 2.91
CA LEU A 65 20.52 4.65 2.75
C LEU A 65 20.91 3.45 1.89
N VAL A 66 20.50 2.25 2.29
CA VAL A 66 20.78 1.03 1.53
C VAL A 66 20.21 1.14 0.11
N GLY A 67 21.06 1.23 -0.90
CA GLY A 67 20.68 1.45 -2.29
C GLY A 67 19.98 2.79 -2.56
N GLY A 68 20.11 3.77 -1.64
CA GLY A 68 19.49 5.10 -1.75
C GLY A 68 17.98 5.13 -1.44
N VAL A 69 17.40 4.04 -0.94
CA VAL A 69 15.95 3.86 -0.74
C VAL A 69 15.62 3.11 0.54
N ASN A 70 14.37 3.22 1.01
CA ASN A 70 13.83 2.47 2.15
C ASN A 70 12.87 1.35 1.74
N SER A 71 12.80 1.04 0.42
CA SER A 71 12.10 -0.13 -0.12
C SER A 71 12.66 -0.47 -1.50
N PRO A 72 12.95 -1.76 -1.80
CA PRO A 72 13.76 -2.16 -2.97
C PRO A 72 13.20 -1.69 -4.32
N VAL A 73 11.89 -1.74 -4.52
CA VAL A 73 11.23 -1.38 -5.78
C VAL A 73 11.44 0.11 -6.13
N ARG A 74 11.60 0.98 -5.13
CA ARG A 74 11.84 2.43 -5.32
C ARG A 74 13.17 2.75 -6.00
N ALA A 75 14.11 1.79 -6.05
CA ALA A 75 15.44 1.99 -6.66
C ALA A 75 15.46 1.90 -8.20
N PHE A 76 14.32 1.68 -8.86
CA PHE A 76 14.17 1.57 -10.33
C PHE A 76 15.02 0.49 -10.99
N ARG A 77 15.51 -0.51 -10.21
CA ARG A 77 16.41 -1.56 -10.78
C ARG A 77 15.77 -2.34 -11.92
N ALA A 78 14.45 -2.57 -11.89
CA ALA A 78 13.75 -3.33 -12.92
C ALA A 78 13.43 -2.51 -14.18
N VAL A 79 13.45 -1.19 -14.09
CA VAL A 79 13.02 -0.30 -15.18
C VAL A 79 14.13 0.64 -15.66
N GLY A 80 15.25 0.68 -14.94
CA GLY A 80 16.38 1.56 -15.25
C GLY A 80 16.13 3.04 -14.95
N GLY A 81 17.13 3.86 -15.26
CA GLY A 81 17.09 5.30 -14.99
C GLY A 81 17.26 5.67 -13.52
N THR A 82 17.19 6.97 -13.23
CA THR A 82 17.31 7.52 -11.87
C THR A 82 15.94 7.62 -11.23
N PRO A 83 15.74 7.12 -9.98
CA PRO A 83 14.51 7.28 -9.24
C PRO A 83 14.12 8.75 -9.06
N LEU A 84 12.82 9.01 -8.99
CA LEU A 84 12.29 10.32 -8.64
C LEU A 84 12.60 10.62 -7.17
N VAL A 85 13.06 11.85 -6.90
CA VAL A 85 13.11 12.41 -5.54
C VAL A 85 11.99 13.42 -5.43
N ILE A 86 10.98 13.09 -4.63
CA ILE A 86 9.75 13.87 -4.52
C ILE A 86 9.90 14.96 -3.46
N ASP A 87 9.56 16.20 -3.82
CA ASP A 87 9.51 17.34 -2.92
C ASP A 87 8.17 17.41 -2.19
N HIS A 88 7.06 17.36 -2.94
CA HIS A 88 5.72 17.38 -2.39
C HIS A 88 4.72 16.68 -3.31
N ALA A 89 3.48 16.49 -2.81
CA ALA A 89 2.42 15.89 -3.59
C ALA A 89 1.07 16.50 -3.22
N LYS A 90 0.15 16.59 -4.20
CA LYS A 90 -1.20 17.14 -3.99
C LYS A 90 -2.20 16.53 -4.98
N GLY A 91 -3.36 16.12 -4.49
CA GLY A 91 -4.40 15.51 -5.31
C GLY A 91 -3.90 14.23 -5.98
N ALA A 92 -3.96 14.17 -7.31
CA ALA A 92 -3.46 13.04 -8.10
C ALA A 92 -1.98 13.20 -8.53
N CYS A 93 -1.26 14.23 -8.05
CA CYS A 93 0.03 14.58 -8.60
C CYS A 93 1.17 14.53 -7.58
N LEU A 94 2.35 14.07 -8.07
CA LEU A 94 3.65 14.21 -7.43
C LEU A 94 4.42 15.35 -8.08
N PHE A 95 5.26 16.03 -7.30
CA PHE A 95 6.18 17.07 -7.76
C PHE A 95 7.59 16.70 -7.31
N ASP A 96 8.51 16.54 -8.25
CA ASP A 96 9.90 16.23 -7.93
C ASP A 96 10.70 17.48 -7.56
N VAL A 97 11.89 17.25 -7.00
CA VAL A 97 12.81 18.33 -6.59
C VAL A 97 13.36 19.14 -7.76
N ASP A 98 13.17 18.68 -8.99
CA ASP A 98 13.52 19.38 -10.23
C ASP A 98 12.35 20.22 -10.78
N GLY A 99 11.22 20.27 -10.05
CA GLY A 99 10.02 21.04 -10.37
C GLY A 99 9.13 20.40 -11.45
N ARG A 100 9.25 19.12 -11.72
CA ARG A 100 8.40 18.40 -12.67
C ARG A 100 7.19 17.81 -11.95
N GLN A 101 6.07 17.78 -12.66
CA GLN A 101 4.81 17.22 -12.18
C GLN A 101 4.52 15.89 -12.88
N TYR A 102 4.03 14.91 -12.09
CA TYR A 102 3.62 13.59 -12.58
C TYR A 102 2.23 13.26 -12.05
N ILE A 103 1.35 12.73 -12.91
CA ILE A 103 0.11 12.09 -12.46
C ILE A 103 0.49 10.74 -11.86
N ASP A 104 0.09 10.48 -10.62
CA ASP A 104 0.54 9.35 -9.80
C ASP A 104 -0.48 8.22 -9.75
N PHE A 105 -0.19 7.11 -10.43
CA PHE A 105 -0.96 5.87 -10.35
C PHE A 105 -0.39 4.84 -9.35
N VAL A 106 0.61 5.23 -8.53
CA VAL A 106 1.10 4.40 -7.43
C VAL A 106 0.32 4.68 -6.13
N CYS A 107 -0.10 5.95 -5.92
CA CYS A 107 -0.91 6.38 -4.77
C CYS A 107 -0.36 5.85 -3.43
N SER A 108 0.98 5.95 -3.24
CA SER A 108 1.68 5.39 -2.07
C SER A 108 1.38 3.90 -1.86
N TRP A 109 1.48 3.11 -2.95
CA TRP A 109 1.19 1.67 -2.96
C TRP A 109 -0.25 1.34 -2.54
N GLY A 110 -1.17 2.23 -2.91
CA GLY A 110 -2.60 2.07 -2.66
C GLY A 110 -3.13 2.64 -1.35
N ALA A 111 -2.29 3.27 -0.52
CA ALA A 111 -2.75 3.87 0.74
C ALA A 111 -3.62 5.13 0.52
N LEU A 112 -3.38 5.87 -0.56
CA LEU A 112 -3.98 7.19 -0.79
C LEU A 112 -5.20 7.12 -1.73
N ILE A 113 -6.27 6.47 -1.29
CA ILE A 113 -7.53 6.36 -2.06
C ILE A 113 -8.19 7.72 -2.32
N LEU A 114 -7.98 8.70 -1.44
CA LEU A 114 -8.47 10.08 -1.58
C LEU A 114 -7.48 11.00 -2.32
N GLY A 115 -6.30 10.49 -2.68
CA GLY A 115 -5.20 11.28 -3.25
C GLY A 115 -4.29 11.90 -2.19
N HIS A 116 -3.28 12.63 -2.65
CA HIS A 116 -2.27 13.27 -1.82
C HIS A 116 -2.80 14.52 -1.13
N ALA A 117 -2.36 14.75 0.11
CA ALA A 117 -2.62 15.94 0.91
C ALA A 117 -4.11 16.36 0.90
N HIS A 118 -5.01 15.38 1.09
CA HIS A 118 -6.45 15.67 1.17
C HIS A 118 -6.71 16.67 2.30
N PRO A 119 -7.43 17.80 2.05
CA PRO A 119 -7.54 18.91 3.01
C PRO A 119 -8.04 18.48 4.40
N ASP A 120 -9.06 17.63 4.45
CA ASP A 120 -9.65 17.20 5.72
C ASP A 120 -8.70 16.28 6.52
N ILE A 121 -7.88 15.47 5.82
CA ILE A 121 -6.87 14.61 6.49
C ILE A 121 -5.74 15.49 7.02
N VAL A 122 -5.26 16.44 6.21
CA VAL A 122 -4.22 17.38 6.63
C VAL A 122 -4.68 18.19 7.85
N ALA A 123 -5.89 18.73 7.83
CA ALA A 123 -6.45 19.48 8.96
C ALA A 123 -6.58 18.61 10.22
N ALA A 124 -7.09 17.38 10.08
CA ALA A 124 -7.26 16.45 11.20
C ALA A 124 -5.92 16.04 11.83
N VAL A 125 -4.90 15.76 11.01
CA VAL A 125 -3.55 15.42 11.48
C VAL A 125 -2.87 16.62 12.12
N SER A 126 -3.01 17.83 11.55
CA SER A 126 -2.42 19.07 12.12
C SER A 126 -3.04 19.41 13.47
N ASP A 127 -4.37 19.30 13.62
CA ASP A 127 -5.06 19.46 14.88
C ASP A 127 -4.54 18.46 15.92
N GLN A 128 -4.49 17.17 15.57
CA GLN A 128 -4.00 16.12 16.48
C GLN A 128 -2.52 16.30 16.84
N ALA A 129 -1.69 16.77 15.92
CA ALA A 129 -0.27 17.00 16.20
C ALA A 129 -0.07 18.04 17.31
N SER A 130 -0.93 19.07 17.37
CA SER A 130 -0.92 20.07 18.44
C SER A 130 -1.34 19.52 19.81
N ARG A 131 -2.02 18.37 19.86
CA ARG A 131 -2.53 17.70 21.08
C ARG A 131 -1.65 16.55 21.53
N GLY A 132 -0.65 16.17 20.73
CA GLY A 132 0.31 15.09 21.00
C GLY A 132 0.33 14.02 19.92
N THR A 133 1.51 13.46 19.72
CA THR A 133 1.80 12.50 18.63
C THR A 133 1.88 11.04 19.11
N SER A 134 2.09 10.82 20.42
CA SER A 134 2.16 9.50 21.04
C SER A 134 1.96 9.64 22.54
N PHE A 135 1.17 8.75 23.16
CA PHE A 135 0.82 8.86 24.58
C PHE A 135 1.38 7.70 25.42
N GLY A 136 1.67 6.55 24.83
CA GLY A 136 2.00 5.32 25.56
C GLY A 136 0.82 4.77 26.38
N MET A 137 -0.38 5.27 26.15
CA MET A 137 -1.64 4.92 26.79
C MET A 137 -2.76 4.93 25.76
N THR A 138 -3.85 4.22 26.03
CA THR A 138 -5.03 4.17 25.17
C THR A 138 -5.68 5.54 25.02
N SER A 139 -6.08 5.89 23.82
CA SER A 139 -6.81 7.12 23.49
C SER A 139 -8.23 6.82 22.97
N PRO A 140 -9.17 7.77 23.07
CA PRO A 140 -10.50 7.62 22.49
C PRO A 140 -10.47 7.31 20.98
N LEU A 141 -9.46 7.84 20.27
CA LEU A 141 -9.34 7.67 18.82
C LEU A 141 -9.13 6.21 18.40
N GLU A 142 -8.44 5.41 19.22
CA GLU A 142 -8.25 3.96 19.00
C GLU A 142 -9.59 3.23 19.08
N ILE A 143 -10.41 3.58 20.09
CA ILE A 143 -11.74 3.00 20.30
C ILE A 143 -12.64 3.34 19.12
N GLU A 144 -12.73 4.63 18.76
CA GLU A 144 -13.56 5.12 17.67
C GLU A 144 -13.18 4.50 16.32
N LEU A 145 -11.88 4.37 16.00
CA LEU A 145 -11.45 3.75 14.76
C LEU A 145 -11.70 2.23 14.77
N GLY A 146 -11.50 1.58 15.93
CA GLY A 146 -11.82 0.17 16.12
C GLY A 146 -13.30 -0.13 15.88
N GLU A 147 -14.20 0.67 16.45
CA GLU A 147 -15.64 0.58 16.25
C GLU A 147 -16.03 0.78 14.77
N LYS A 148 -15.42 1.77 14.09
CA LYS A 148 -15.68 1.99 12.66
C LYS A 148 -15.23 0.81 11.80
N ILE A 149 -14.08 0.20 12.10
CA ILE A 149 -13.59 -0.97 11.37
C ILE A 149 -14.50 -2.17 11.63
N ALA A 150 -14.83 -2.46 12.89
CA ALA A 150 -15.71 -3.57 13.25
C ALA A 150 -17.12 -3.39 12.68
N GLY A 151 -17.64 -2.16 12.64
CA GLY A 151 -18.94 -1.86 12.02
C GLY A 151 -18.93 -1.94 10.48
N ALA A 152 -17.76 -1.82 9.83
CA ALA A 152 -17.62 -1.88 8.37
C ALA A 152 -17.36 -3.30 7.85
N ILE A 153 -16.60 -4.10 8.60
CA ILE A 153 -16.08 -5.40 8.17
C ILE A 153 -16.75 -6.52 8.97
N PRO A 154 -17.71 -7.27 8.39
CA PRO A 154 -18.55 -8.20 9.14
C PRO A 154 -17.82 -9.32 9.87
N SER A 155 -16.66 -9.78 9.37
CA SER A 155 -15.86 -10.82 10.01
C SER A 155 -15.12 -10.32 11.26
N VAL A 156 -15.01 -9.00 11.45
CA VAL A 156 -14.21 -8.37 12.51
C VAL A 156 -15.07 -8.00 13.71
N GLU A 157 -15.11 -8.87 14.71
CA GLU A 157 -15.79 -8.63 15.99
C GLU A 157 -14.87 -7.94 17.02
N MET A 158 -13.56 -8.15 16.89
CA MET A 158 -12.51 -7.48 17.68
C MET A 158 -11.31 -7.15 16.78
N VAL A 159 -10.59 -6.07 17.12
CA VAL A 159 -9.44 -5.59 16.37
C VAL A 159 -8.26 -5.27 17.28
N ARG A 160 -7.04 -5.47 16.76
CA ARG A 160 -5.79 -5.02 17.38
C ARG A 160 -5.01 -4.20 16.36
N PHE A 161 -4.69 -2.95 16.73
CA PHE A 161 -3.85 -2.07 15.91
C PHE A 161 -2.37 -2.41 16.05
N VAL A 162 -1.65 -2.23 14.96
CA VAL A 162 -0.19 -2.32 14.79
C VAL A 162 0.27 -1.24 13.81
N ASN A 163 1.57 -1.16 13.48
CA ASN A 163 2.08 -0.06 12.65
C ASN A 163 2.24 -0.42 11.16
N SER A 164 2.27 -1.69 10.82
CA SER A 164 2.50 -2.15 9.44
C SER A 164 1.71 -3.42 9.11
N GLY A 165 1.45 -3.63 7.79
CA GLY A 165 0.86 -4.87 7.30
C GLY A 165 1.68 -6.11 7.68
N THR A 166 3.01 -5.99 7.72
CA THR A 166 3.90 -7.06 8.18
C THR A 166 3.60 -7.47 9.62
N GLU A 167 3.50 -6.50 10.54
CA GLU A 167 3.16 -6.77 11.93
C GLU A 167 1.77 -7.41 12.07
N ALA A 168 0.80 -6.93 11.29
CA ALA A 168 -0.56 -7.45 11.30
C ALA A 168 -0.62 -8.91 10.80
N ALA A 169 -0.03 -9.22 9.66
CA ALA A 169 -0.01 -10.57 9.09
C ALA A 169 0.78 -11.54 9.97
N MET A 170 1.96 -11.14 10.45
CA MET A 170 2.76 -11.92 11.40
C MET A 170 1.98 -12.26 12.67
N SER A 171 1.24 -11.28 13.22
CA SER A 171 0.45 -11.46 14.44
C SER A 171 -0.77 -12.35 14.20
N ALA A 172 -1.45 -12.19 13.05
CA ALA A 172 -2.58 -13.03 12.67
C ALA A 172 -2.17 -14.51 12.51
N VAL A 173 -1.03 -14.77 11.87
CA VAL A 173 -0.49 -16.15 11.74
C VAL A 173 -0.07 -16.73 13.10
N ARG A 174 0.60 -15.93 13.95
CA ARG A 174 0.93 -16.38 15.33
C ARG A 174 -0.33 -16.75 16.09
N LEU A 175 -1.36 -15.93 15.97
CA LEU A 175 -2.66 -16.17 16.61
C LEU A 175 -3.33 -17.44 16.06
N ALA A 176 -3.32 -17.64 14.74
CA ALA A 176 -3.87 -18.82 14.10
C ALA A 176 -3.18 -20.11 14.57
N ARG A 177 -1.85 -20.11 14.63
CA ARG A 177 -1.06 -21.23 15.18
C ARG A 177 -1.42 -21.54 16.63
N ALA A 178 -1.50 -20.52 17.47
CA ALA A 178 -1.86 -20.68 18.87
C ALA A 178 -3.30 -21.19 19.05
N PHE A 179 -4.25 -20.68 18.29
CA PHE A 179 -5.65 -21.08 18.37
C PHE A 179 -5.89 -22.53 17.91
N THR A 180 -5.23 -22.92 16.83
CA THR A 180 -5.39 -24.27 16.25
C THR A 180 -4.46 -25.31 16.85
N GLN A 181 -3.42 -24.90 17.58
CA GLN A 181 -2.32 -25.76 18.07
C GLN A 181 -1.62 -26.49 16.91
N ARG A 182 -1.39 -25.78 15.79
CA ARG A 182 -0.76 -26.32 14.57
C ARG A 182 0.29 -25.32 14.08
N ASP A 183 1.29 -25.79 13.33
CA ASP A 183 2.45 -24.98 12.95
C ASP A 183 2.46 -24.53 11.49
N LEU A 184 1.94 -25.35 10.57
CA LEU A 184 2.01 -25.06 9.14
C LEU A 184 0.98 -24.02 8.73
N ILE A 185 1.36 -23.18 7.76
CA ILE A 185 0.44 -22.27 7.05
C ILE A 185 0.54 -22.50 5.55
N VAL A 186 -0.54 -22.22 4.85
CA VAL A 186 -0.55 -22.16 3.38
C VAL A 186 -0.64 -20.70 2.96
N LYS A 187 0.24 -20.27 2.04
CA LYS A 187 0.16 -19.00 1.30
C LYS A 187 0.20 -19.27 -0.20
N PHE A 188 0.01 -18.23 -1.00
CA PHE A 188 0.02 -18.35 -2.46
C PHE A 188 1.25 -17.70 -3.08
N GLU A 189 1.80 -18.37 -4.11
CA GLU A 189 2.91 -17.87 -4.91
C GLU A 189 2.59 -16.48 -5.46
N GLY A 190 3.56 -15.58 -5.42
CA GLY A 190 3.40 -14.21 -5.88
C GLY A 190 2.60 -13.29 -4.95
N CYS A 191 1.89 -13.82 -3.93
CA CYS A 191 1.26 -13.01 -2.90
C CYS A 191 2.29 -12.50 -1.88
N TYR A 192 2.02 -11.31 -1.32
CA TYR A 192 2.89 -10.65 -0.35
C TYR A 192 2.13 -10.32 0.95
N HIS A 193 2.62 -10.85 2.06
CA HIS A 193 2.03 -10.67 3.39
C HIS A 193 2.98 -9.99 4.37
N GLY A 194 3.85 -9.11 3.85
CA GLY A 194 4.90 -8.48 4.62
C GLY A 194 6.23 -9.26 4.57
N HIS A 195 7.22 -8.77 5.31
CA HIS A 195 8.59 -9.27 5.25
C HIS A 195 9.04 -9.99 6.54
N SER A 196 8.11 -10.58 7.30
CA SER A 196 8.50 -11.52 8.33
C SER A 196 9.00 -12.82 7.69
N ASP A 197 9.95 -13.48 8.34
CA ASP A 197 10.67 -14.64 7.79
C ASP A 197 9.74 -15.73 7.23
N GLY A 198 8.62 -16.01 7.91
CA GLY A 198 7.64 -17.01 7.46
C GLY A 198 6.92 -16.67 6.15
N PHE A 199 7.06 -15.47 5.60
CA PHE A 199 6.40 -15.07 4.35
C PHE A 199 7.36 -14.86 3.18
N LEU A 200 8.69 -15.00 3.39
CA LEU A 200 9.70 -14.66 2.39
C LEU A 200 10.04 -15.82 1.43
N SER A 201 9.29 -16.93 1.45
CA SER A 201 9.37 -17.94 0.40
C SER A 201 8.38 -17.60 -0.72
N GLU A 202 8.86 -17.58 -1.98
CA GLU A 202 8.08 -17.28 -3.18
C GLU A 202 7.12 -16.06 -3.04
N ALA A 203 7.60 -15.03 -2.34
CA ALA A 203 6.82 -13.84 -2.03
C ALA A 203 6.86 -12.82 -3.18
N GLY A 204 5.75 -12.14 -3.37
CA GLY A 204 5.33 -11.10 -4.30
C GLY A 204 6.34 -10.20 -5.00
N SER A 205 5.87 -9.01 -5.40
CA SER A 205 6.55 -8.07 -6.30
C SER A 205 7.98 -7.69 -5.93
N GLY A 206 8.29 -7.56 -4.63
CA GLY A 206 9.63 -7.17 -4.17
C GLY A 206 10.70 -8.21 -4.50
N LEU A 207 10.48 -9.48 -4.16
CA LEU A 207 11.40 -10.58 -4.47
C LEU A 207 11.37 -10.92 -5.96
N ALA A 208 10.18 -10.94 -6.58
CA ALA A 208 10.02 -11.15 -8.03
C ALA A 208 10.77 -10.11 -8.85
N THR A 209 10.69 -8.83 -8.47
CA THR A 209 11.43 -7.72 -9.11
C THR A 209 12.94 -7.88 -8.99
N LEU A 210 13.42 -8.47 -7.89
CA LEU A 210 14.84 -8.76 -7.67
C LEU A 210 15.30 -10.11 -8.25
N GLY A 211 14.37 -10.95 -8.72
CA GLY A 211 14.67 -12.29 -9.21
C GLY A 211 15.11 -13.27 -8.13
N ILE A 212 14.65 -13.07 -6.89
CA ILE A 212 15.00 -13.91 -5.72
C ILE A 212 13.80 -14.74 -5.33
N SER A 213 13.97 -16.07 -5.27
CA SER A 213 12.90 -17.01 -4.88
C SER A 213 12.67 -17.07 -3.36
N ALA A 214 13.74 -16.90 -2.58
CA ALA A 214 13.68 -16.83 -1.12
C ALA A 214 14.74 -15.85 -0.60
N SER A 215 14.48 -15.20 0.53
CA SER A 215 15.45 -14.26 1.11
C SER A 215 16.57 -14.99 1.85
N PRO A 216 17.85 -14.73 1.53
CA PRO A 216 18.96 -15.17 2.36
C PRO A 216 18.78 -14.68 3.81
N GLY A 217 19.16 -15.53 4.78
CA GLY A 217 19.05 -15.24 6.21
C GLY A 217 17.80 -15.79 6.88
N VAL A 218 16.84 -16.31 6.12
CA VAL A 218 15.71 -17.07 6.66
C VAL A 218 16.16 -18.51 6.88
N PRO A 219 16.12 -19.06 8.14
CA PRO A 219 16.48 -20.44 8.39
C PRO A 219 15.51 -21.42 7.70
N ASP A 220 16.03 -22.50 7.12
CA ASP A 220 15.21 -23.52 6.44
C ASP A 220 14.13 -24.12 7.35
N ALA A 221 14.44 -24.33 8.63
CA ALA A 221 13.48 -24.82 9.62
C ALA A 221 12.29 -23.87 9.82
N PHE A 222 12.48 -22.57 9.58
CA PHE A 222 11.40 -21.57 9.67
C PHE A 222 10.66 -21.45 8.33
N ALA A 223 11.38 -21.47 7.21
CA ALA A 223 10.80 -21.42 5.87
C ALA A 223 9.89 -22.64 5.60
N SER A 224 10.27 -23.83 6.08
CA SER A 224 9.50 -25.07 5.92
C SER A 224 8.13 -25.09 6.61
N LEU A 225 7.87 -24.14 7.52
CA LEU A 225 6.56 -23.97 8.15
C LEU A 225 5.55 -23.24 7.25
N THR A 226 5.97 -22.82 6.06
CA THR A 226 5.11 -22.12 5.09
C THR A 226 5.05 -22.92 3.79
N LEU A 227 3.87 -23.47 3.52
CA LEU A 227 3.57 -24.20 2.29
C LEU A 227 3.08 -23.20 1.23
N ASN A 228 3.56 -23.35 -0.01
CA ASN A 228 3.15 -22.51 -1.12
C ASN A 228 2.22 -23.26 -2.06
N ALA A 229 1.15 -22.63 -2.52
CA ALA A 229 0.26 -23.12 -3.57
C ALA A 229 0.16 -22.09 -4.71
N PRO A 230 -0.05 -22.50 -5.96
CA PRO A 230 -0.38 -21.56 -7.03
C PRO A 230 -1.70 -20.85 -6.72
N PHE A 231 -1.76 -19.55 -6.99
CA PHE A 231 -3.01 -18.79 -6.87
C PHE A 231 -4.01 -19.29 -7.94
N ASN A 232 -5.29 -19.39 -7.59
CA ASN A 232 -6.37 -19.93 -8.43
C ASN A 232 -6.31 -21.45 -8.66
N ASP A 233 -5.56 -22.20 -7.85
CA ASP A 233 -5.45 -23.66 -7.92
C ASP A 233 -5.96 -24.30 -6.62
N LEU A 234 -7.22 -24.73 -6.61
CA LEU A 234 -7.84 -25.41 -5.47
C LEU A 234 -7.30 -26.84 -5.29
N GLU A 235 -6.92 -27.51 -6.39
CA GLU A 235 -6.41 -28.90 -6.32
C GLU A 235 -5.07 -28.93 -5.59
N ALA A 236 -4.22 -27.92 -5.83
CA ALA A 236 -2.98 -27.77 -5.08
C ALA A 236 -3.23 -27.56 -3.59
N VAL A 237 -4.20 -26.73 -3.21
CA VAL A 237 -4.58 -26.51 -1.80
C VAL A 237 -5.08 -27.82 -1.17
N GLU A 238 -5.97 -28.55 -1.84
CA GLU A 238 -6.47 -29.87 -1.39
C GLU A 238 -5.33 -30.86 -1.19
N SER A 239 -4.36 -30.89 -2.12
CA SER A 239 -3.19 -31.76 -2.05
C SER A 239 -2.34 -31.47 -0.82
N LEU A 240 -2.11 -30.19 -0.50
CA LEU A 240 -1.35 -29.81 0.71
C LEU A 240 -2.04 -30.28 1.99
N PHE A 241 -3.36 -30.15 2.10
CA PHE A 241 -4.10 -30.67 3.26
C PHE A 241 -4.04 -32.20 3.37
N LYS A 242 -4.07 -32.93 2.25
CA LYS A 242 -3.90 -34.38 2.22
C LYS A 242 -2.51 -34.82 2.63
N GLN A 243 -1.47 -34.07 2.26
CA GLN A 243 -0.07 -34.38 2.62
C GLN A 243 0.25 -34.01 4.07
N HIS A 244 -0.46 -33.06 4.67
CA HIS A 244 -0.23 -32.57 6.03
C HIS A 244 -1.50 -32.64 6.90
N PRO A 245 -2.09 -33.83 7.10
CA PRO A 245 -3.36 -33.98 7.80
C PRO A 245 -3.26 -33.47 9.24
N GLY A 246 -4.13 -32.53 9.59
CA GLY A 246 -4.21 -31.95 10.93
C GLY A 246 -3.04 -31.05 11.33
N GLN A 247 -2.13 -30.67 10.42
CA GLN A 247 -0.94 -29.87 10.73
C GLN A 247 -1.06 -28.40 10.27
N ILE A 248 -1.95 -28.09 9.32
CA ILE A 248 -2.11 -26.76 8.77
C ILE A 248 -3.01 -25.92 9.70
N ALA A 249 -2.44 -24.83 10.23
CA ALA A 249 -3.10 -23.87 11.12
C ALA A 249 -4.04 -22.95 10.35
N ALA A 250 -3.58 -22.43 9.21
CA ALA A 250 -4.32 -21.44 8.44
C ALA A 250 -3.93 -21.45 6.96
N VAL A 251 -4.86 -20.93 6.14
CA VAL A 251 -4.59 -20.43 4.79
C VAL A 251 -4.66 -18.92 4.83
N ILE A 252 -3.60 -18.23 4.39
CA ILE A 252 -3.58 -16.78 4.22
C ILE A 252 -3.62 -16.46 2.73
N VAL A 253 -4.54 -15.56 2.33
CA VAL A 253 -4.76 -15.21 0.91
C VAL A 253 -5.06 -13.73 0.74
N GLU A 254 -4.47 -13.09 -0.28
CA GLU A 254 -4.98 -11.83 -0.82
C GLU A 254 -6.25 -12.14 -1.62
N PRO A 255 -7.45 -11.65 -1.25
CA PRO A 255 -8.69 -11.99 -1.99
C PRO A 255 -8.64 -11.59 -3.47
N VAL A 256 -7.92 -10.52 -3.78
CA VAL A 256 -7.42 -10.17 -5.11
C VAL A 256 -5.93 -9.99 -4.97
N ALA A 257 -5.15 -10.83 -5.61
CA ALA A 257 -3.71 -10.70 -5.57
C ALA A 257 -3.29 -9.41 -6.31
N ALA A 258 -2.40 -8.63 -5.69
CA ALA A 258 -1.96 -7.35 -6.22
C ALA A 258 -0.44 -7.12 -6.09
N ASN A 259 0.31 -8.19 -5.77
CA ASN A 259 1.76 -8.20 -5.64
C ASN A 259 2.45 -9.13 -6.67
N MET A 260 1.68 -9.65 -7.62
CA MET A 260 2.13 -10.29 -8.86
C MET A 260 1.50 -9.62 -10.10
N GLY A 261 1.16 -8.33 -9.97
CA GLY A 261 0.16 -7.63 -10.74
C GLY A 261 -1.24 -7.95 -10.21
N VAL A 262 -2.26 -7.29 -10.74
CA VAL A 262 -3.66 -7.52 -10.34
C VAL A 262 -4.16 -8.83 -10.94
N VAL A 263 -4.38 -9.82 -10.09
CA VAL A 263 -4.95 -11.12 -10.47
C VAL A 263 -6.19 -11.38 -9.63
N PRO A 264 -7.38 -11.24 -10.22
CA PRO A 264 -8.64 -11.56 -9.54
C PRO A 264 -8.76 -13.06 -9.23
N PRO A 265 -9.49 -13.45 -8.19
CA PRO A 265 -9.80 -14.86 -7.94
C PRO A 265 -10.69 -15.41 -9.07
N ALA A 266 -10.40 -16.64 -9.49
CA ALA A 266 -11.28 -17.40 -10.37
C ALA A 266 -12.62 -17.69 -9.66
N ALA A 267 -13.67 -17.86 -10.44
CA ALA A 267 -14.98 -18.24 -9.88
C ALA A 267 -14.87 -19.52 -9.05
N GLY A 268 -15.38 -19.49 -7.82
CA GLY A 268 -15.36 -20.62 -6.90
C GLY A 268 -14.04 -20.79 -6.11
N PHE A 269 -12.99 -20.01 -6.38
CA PHE A 269 -11.69 -20.18 -5.71
C PHE A 269 -11.76 -19.81 -4.23
N LEU A 270 -12.27 -18.64 -3.88
CA LEU A 270 -12.37 -18.20 -2.48
C LEU A 270 -13.37 -19.03 -1.70
N GLU A 271 -14.51 -19.39 -2.31
CA GLU A 271 -15.51 -20.30 -1.76
C GLU A 271 -14.91 -21.68 -1.47
N GLY A 272 -14.11 -22.19 -2.41
CA GLY A 272 -13.40 -23.48 -2.26
C GLY A 272 -12.41 -23.44 -1.11
N ILE A 273 -11.59 -22.40 -0.99
CA ILE A 273 -10.66 -22.23 0.15
C ILE A 273 -11.44 -22.17 1.46
N ARG A 274 -12.57 -21.43 1.52
CA ARG A 274 -13.42 -21.36 2.72
C ARG A 274 -13.97 -22.74 3.09
N ALA A 275 -14.44 -23.50 2.11
CA ALA A 275 -14.95 -24.87 2.32
C ALA A 275 -13.85 -25.82 2.84
N ILE A 276 -12.67 -25.80 2.22
CA ILE A 276 -11.51 -26.61 2.63
C ILE A 276 -11.11 -26.26 4.07
N THR A 277 -10.89 -25.00 4.39
CA THR A 277 -10.45 -24.58 5.73
C THR A 277 -11.49 -24.92 6.80
N THR A 278 -12.80 -24.84 6.48
CA THR A 278 -13.88 -25.25 7.39
C THR A 278 -13.85 -26.76 7.66
N ARG A 279 -13.77 -27.57 6.62
CA ARG A 279 -13.70 -29.04 6.71
C ARG A 279 -12.48 -29.50 7.52
N GLU A 280 -11.33 -28.90 7.25
CA GLU A 280 -10.05 -29.26 7.87
C GLU A 280 -9.82 -28.60 9.24
N LYS A 281 -10.77 -27.77 9.70
CA LYS A 281 -10.67 -26.99 10.95
C LYS A 281 -9.38 -26.13 11.01
N ALA A 282 -8.95 -25.63 9.87
CA ALA A 282 -7.93 -24.59 9.73
C ALA A 282 -8.60 -23.21 9.67
N LEU A 283 -7.86 -22.15 9.96
CA LEU A 283 -8.40 -20.79 9.84
C LEU A 283 -8.20 -20.22 8.43
N LEU A 284 -9.16 -19.45 7.96
CA LEU A 284 -9.01 -18.62 6.78
C LEU A 284 -8.64 -17.19 7.20
N ILE A 285 -7.49 -16.71 6.71
CA ILE A 285 -7.02 -15.34 6.92
C ILE A 285 -7.10 -14.60 5.59
N PHE A 286 -7.94 -13.55 5.52
CA PHE A 286 -7.91 -12.63 4.39
C PHE A 286 -6.90 -11.52 4.63
N ASP A 287 -5.91 -11.41 3.74
CA ASP A 287 -5.04 -10.24 3.69
C ASP A 287 -5.71 -9.15 2.85
N GLU A 288 -6.37 -8.26 3.55
CA GLU A 288 -7.07 -7.10 2.99
C GLU A 288 -6.25 -5.80 3.15
N VAL A 289 -4.94 -5.90 3.26
CA VAL A 289 -4.07 -4.71 3.35
C VAL A 289 -4.19 -3.83 2.09
N ILE A 290 -4.42 -4.42 0.91
CA ILE A 290 -4.69 -3.68 -0.33
C ILE A 290 -6.19 -3.56 -0.60
N THR A 291 -6.94 -4.65 -0.48
CA THR A 291 -8.34 -4.75 -0.89
C THR A 291 -9.32 -4.15 0.10
N GLY A 292 -8.95 -4.09 1.38
CA GLY A 292 -9.76 -3.52 2.46
C GLY A 292 -10.04 -2.04 2.22
N PHE A 293 -11.30 -1.65 2.30
CA PHE A 293 -11.80 -0.31 1.98
C PHE A 293 -11.47 0.20 0.57
N ARG A 294 -10.85 -0.63 -0.28
CA ARG A 294 -10.56 -0.26 -1.66
C ARG A 294 -11.57 -0.80 -2.65
N LEU A 295 -11.95 -2.07 -2.53
CA LEU A 295 -12.94 -2.67 -3.44
C LEU A 295 -14.38 -2.30 -3.06
N ALA A 296 -14.64 -2.20 -1.78
CA ALA A 296 -15.88 -1.76 -1.17
C ALA A 296 -15.60 -1.25 0.24
N TYR A 297 -16.56 -0.59 0.89
CA TYR A 297 -16.43 -0.10 2.27
C TYR A 297 -16.12 -1.23 3.28
N GLY A 298 -16.67 -2.42 3.07
CA GLY A 298 -16.38 -3.62 3.87
C GLY A 298 -15.32 -4.54 3.26
N GLY A 299 -14.48 -4.05 2.33
CA GLY A 299 -13.40 -4.83 1.72
C GLY A 299 -13.86 -5.88 0.69
N ALA A 300 -12.92 -6.74 0.30
CA ALA A 300 -13.16 -7.82 -0.66
C ALA A 300 -14.14 -8.86 -0.13
N GLN A 301 -14.14 -9.13 1.18
CA GLN A 301 -15.10 -10.06 1.79
C GLN A 301 -16.55 -9.65 1.55
N ASN A 302 -16.84 -8.35 1.48
CA ASN A 302 -18.18 -7.85 1.11
C ASN A 302 -18.49 -8.04 -0.38
N VAL A 303 -17.48 -7.95 -1.25
CA VAL A 303 -17.64 -8.16 -2.69
C VAL A 303 -17.89 -9.64 -3.00
N TYR A 304 -17.06 -10.52 -2.46
CA TYR A 304 -17.08 -11.96 -2.74
C TYR A 304 -18.00 -12.77 -1.80
N LYS A 305 -18.58 -12.13 -0.77
CA LYS A 305 -19.46 -12.77 0.22
C LYS A 305 -18.81 -13.95 0.97
N ILE A 306 -17.53 -13.79 1.28
CA ILE A 306 -16.78 -14.77 2.07
C ILE A 306 -16.58 -14.22 3.48
N ASP A 307 -16.77 -15.05 4.49
CA ASP A 307 -16.56 -14.74 5.91
C ASP A 307 -15.27 -15.41 6.41
N PRO A 308 -14.11 -14.72 6.42
CA PRO A 308 -12.87 -15.26 6.95
C PRO A 308 -12.90 -15.31 8.48
N ASP A 309 -12.00 -16.10 9.07
CA ASP A 309 -11.83 -16.19 10.53
C ASP A 309 -11.03 -15.02 11.09
N LEU A 310 -10.03 -14.56 10.32
CA LEU A 310 -9.19 -13.41 10.60
C LEU A 310 -9.04 -12.53 9.36
N THR A 311 -8.92 -11.24 9.57
CA THR A 311 -8.68 -10.23 8.52
C THR A 311 -7.49 -9.36 8.90
N VAL A 312 -6.55 -9.21 7.97
CA VAL A 312 -5.42 -8.29 8.06
C VAL A 312 -5.74 -7.03 7.26
N MET A 313 -5.51 -5.87 7.83
CA MET A 313 -5.85 -4.56 7.26
C MET A 313 -4.68 -3.59 7.36
N GLY A 314 -4.63 -2.60 6.48
CA GLY A 314 -3.59 -1.57 6.50
C GLY A 314 -3.87 -0.45 5.50
N LYS A 315 -2.81 0.22 5.05
CA LYS A 315 -2.87 1.23 3.98
C LYS A 315 -3.98 2.28 4.17
N ILE A 316 -5.16 2.08 3.55
CA ILE A 316 -6.28 3.04 3.56
C ILE A 316 -6.76 3.37 4.97
N ILE A 317 -6.75 2.40 5.91
CA ILE A 317 -7.19 2.65 7.29
C ILE A 317 -6.35 3.68 8.03
N GLY A 318 -5.16 4.01 7.51
CA GLY A 318 -4.25 5.02 8.05
C GLY A 318 -4.30 6.36 7.33
N GLY A 319 -5.08 6.50 6.25
CA GLY A 319 -5.15 7.76 5.50
C GLY A 319 -3.81 8.28 4.99
N GLY A 320 -2.82 7.39 4.78
CA GLY A 320 -1.45 7.72 4.38
C GLY A 320 -0.43 7.69 5.53
N LEU A 321 -0.86 7.50 6.77
CA LEU A 321 0.03 7.34 7.93
C LEU A 321 0.23 5.86 8.30
N PRO A 322 1.34 5.53 9.02
CA PRO A 322 1.68 4.14 9.35
C PRO A 322 0.73 3.58 10.41
N VAL A 323 -0.20 2.75 9.96
CA VAL A 323 -1.07 1.90 10.78
C VAL A 323 -1.50 0.69 9.97
N ALA A 324 -1.64 -0.42 10.67
CA ALA A 324 -2.33 -1.62 10.22
C ALA A 324 -3.12 -2.20 11.40
N ALA A 325 -3.90 -3.23 11.12
CA ALA A 325 -4.64 -3.95 12.14
C ALA A 325 -4.84 -5.40 11.71
N TYR A 326 -5.03 -6.25 12.69
CA TYR A 326 -5.63 -7.57 12.47
C TYR A 326 -6.84 -7.71 13.39
N GLY A 327 -7.84 -8.40 12.90
CA GLY A 327 -9.08 -8.60 13.63
C GLY A 327 -9.79 -9.85 13.15
N GLY A 328 -10.87 -10.22 13.82
CA GLY A 328 -11.63 -11.42 13.46
C GLY A 328 -12.64 -11.80 14.52
N LYS A 329 -13.01 -13.08 14.50
CA LYS A 329 -13.98 -13.64 15.44
C LYS A 329 -13.52 -13.48 16.88
N ARG A 330 -14.41 -13.04 17.76
CA ARG A 330 -14.12 -12.76 19.19
C ARG A 330 -13.37 -13.91 19.88
N LYS A 331 -13.86 -15.15 19.73
CA LYS A 331 -13.27 -16.35 20.34
C LYS A 331 -11.80 -16.60 19.94
N ILE A 332 -11.39 -16.11 18.76
CA ILE A 332 -9.99 -16.19 18.29
C ILE A 332 -9.20 -15.02 18.86
N MET A 333 -9.73 -13.81 18.75
CA MET A 333 -9.06 -12.60 19.19
C MET A 333 -8.84 -12.53 20.71
N GLU A 334 -9.70 -13.16 21.51
CA GLU A 334 -9.54 -13.27 22.98
C GLU A 334 -8.31 -14.08 23.41
N GLN A 335 -7.66 -14.82 22.48
CA GLN A 335 -6.35 -15.44 22.75
C GLN A 335 -5.19 -14.43 22.78
N VAL A 336 -5.41 -13.19 22.32
CA VAL A 336 -4.36 -12.15 22.34
C VAL A 336 -4.27 -11.54 23.73
N ALA A 337 -3.05 -11.34 24.23
CA ALA A 337 -2.79 -10.67 25.50
C ALA A 337 -3.41 -9.24 25.50
N PRO A 338 -4.02 -8.77 26.60
CA PRO A 338 -4.02 -9.34 27.95
C PRO A 338 -5.10 -10.39 28.25
N LEU A 339 -6.02 -10.66 27.31
CA LEU A 339 -7.10 -11.64 27.54
C LEU A 339 -6.58 -13.09 27.47
N GLY A 340 -5.68 -13.39 26.56
CA GLY A 340 -5.08 -14.71 26.37
C GLY A 340 -3.56 -14.67 26.37
N PRO A 341 -2.89 -15.80 26.08
CA PRO A 341 -1.44 -15.91 26.18
C PRO A 341 -0.65 -15.43 24.94
N VAL A 342 -1.31 -15.13 23.84
CA VAL A 342 -0.64 -14.77 22.57
C VAL A 342 -0.13 -13.34 22.65
N TYR A 343 1.19 -13.18 22.71
CA TYR A 343 1.82 -11.88 22.90
C TYR A 343 1.91 -11.06 21.60
N GLN A 344 1.52 -9.81 21.69
CA GLN A 344 1.77 -8.74 20.72
C GLN A 344 1.84 -7.42 21.47
N ALA A 345 2.83 -6.57 21.17
CA ALA A 345 2.98 -5.24 21.70
C ALA A 345 3.63 -4.31 20.67
N GLY A 346 3.40 -3.00 20.80
CA GLY A 346 4.01 -1.98 19.95
C GLY A 346 3.85 -0.60 20.59
N THR A 347 4.96 0.11 20.78
CA THR A 347 4.97 1.44 21.41
C THR A 347 4.08 2.44 20.66
N LEU A 348 4.05 2.37 19.33
CA LEU A 348 3.28 3.28 18.47
C LEU A 348 1.98 2.65 17.93
N SER A 349 1.63 1.43 18.37
CA SER A 349 0.35 0.81 18.03
C SER A 349 -0.79 1.68 18.54
N GLY A 350 -1.70 2.06 17.64
CA GLY A 350 -2.80 2.98 17.99
C GLY A 350 -2.36 4.45 18.15
N ASN A 351 -1.22 4.86 17.57
CA ASN A 351 -0.77 6.25 17.70
C ASN A 351 -1.84 7.24 17.21
N PRO A 352 -2.05 8.36 17.94
CA PRO A 352 -3.19 9.23 17.71
C PRO A 352 -3.18 9.92 16.35
N LEU A 353 -2.03 10.16 15.74
CA LEU A 353 -1.95 10.75 14.40
C LEU A 353 -2.54 9.81 13.33
N ALA A 354 -2.14 8.54 13.34
CA ALA A 354 -2.64 7.56 12.38
C ALA A 354 -4.12 7.23 12.65
N MET A 355 -4.54 7.13 13.92
CA MET A 355 -5.95 6.96 14.28
C MET A 355 -6.80 8.13 13.75
N ARG A 356 -6.35 9.36 13.96
CA ARG A 356 -7.05 10.56 13.50
C ARG A 356 -7.15 10.64 11.98
N ALA A 357 -6.06 10.29 11.27
CA ALA A 357 -6.08 10.22 9.80
C ALA A 357 -7.06 9.16 9.27
N GLY A 358 -7.10 7.98 9.89
CA GLY A 358 -8.07 6.93 9.57
C GLY A 358 -9.51 7.39 9.80
N LEU A 359 -9.79 8.00 10.94
CA LEU A 359 -11.11 8.56 11.28
C LEU A 359 -11.54 9.67 10.32
N ALA A 360 -10.61 10.45 9.77
CA ALA A 360 -10.90 11.45 8.74
C ALA A 360 -11.12 10.81 7.35
N THR A 361 -10.50 9.67 7.08
CA THR A 361 -10.54 8.98 5.79
C THR A 361 -11.81 8.15 5.61
N LEU A 362 -12.09 7.22 6.54
CA LEU A 362 -13.13 6.21 6.36
C LEU A 362 -14.54 6.78 6.09
N PRO A 363 -15.01 7.85 6.73
CA PRO A 363 -16.33 8.41 6.42
C PRO A 363 -16.47 8.93 4.99
N LYS A 364 -15.36 9.37 4.36
CA LYS A 364 -15.37 9.84 2.96
C LYS A 364 -15.68 8.73 1.97
N LEU A 365 -15.31 7.49 2.31
CA LEU A 365 -15.55 6.32 1.47
C LEU A 365 -17.01 5.87 1.47
N GLN A 366 -17.84 6.38 2.39
CA GLN A 366 -19.27 6.11 2.48
C GLN A 366 -20.12 7.10 1.67
N THR A 367 -19.51 8.12 1.04
CA THR A 367 -20.26 9.06 0.21
C THR A 367 -20.94 8.33 -0.95
N PRO A 368 -22.18 8.72 -1.30
CA PRO A 368 -22.89 8.09 -2.41
C PRO A 368 -22.04 8.05 -3.69
N LYS A 369 -22.07 6.94 -4.40
CA LYS A 369 -21.32 6.69 -5.66
C LYS A 369 -19.80 6.68 -5.56
N PHE A 370 -19.20 6.82 -4.37
CA PHE A 370 -17.74 6.85 -4.23
C PHE A 370 -17.04 5.71 -4.98
N TYR A 371 -17.44 4.47 -4.74
CA TYR A 371 -16.86 3.30 -5.40
C TYR A 371 -17.30 3.17 -6.86
N GLU A 372 -18.51 3.58 -7.21
CA GLU A 372 -19.00 3.59 -8.59
C GLU A 372 -18.16 4.52 -9.46
N ASP A 373 -17.94 5.77 -9.03
CA ASP A 373 -17.14 6.76 -9.73
C ASP A 373 -15.69 6.32 -9.87
N LEU A 374 -15.13 5.73 -8.79
CA LEU A 374 -13.78 5.22 -8.76
C LEU A 374 -13.58 4.05 -9.75
N ASN A 375 -14.55 3.13 -9.77
CA ASN A 375 -14.55 1.98 -10.68
C ASN A 375 -14.74 2.40 -12.14
N ASN A 376 -15.60 3.39 -12.40
CA ASN A 376 -15.82 3.93 -13.75
C ASN A 376 -14.55 4.55 -14.33
N LYS A 377 -13.82 5.36 -13.53
CA LYS A 377 -12.52 5.92 -13.94
C LYS A 377 -11.50 4.82 -14.21
N THR A 378 -11.45 3.80 -13.37
CA THR A 378 -10.52 2.67 -13.54
C THR A 378 -10.85 1.86 -14.79
N LYS A 379 -12.12 1.58 -15.03
CA LYS A 379 -12.59 0.90 -16.24
C LYS A 379 -12.24 1.71 -17.49
N ARG A 380 -12.46 3.04 -17.48
CA ARG A 380 -12.08 3.93 -18.60
C ARG A 380 -10.59 3.84 -18.89
N LEU A 381 -9.73 3.88 -17.86
CA LEU A 381 -8.29 3.72 -18.02
C LEU A 381 -7.95 2.34 -18.62
N ALA A 382 -8.51 1.27 -18.06
CA ALA A 382 -8.27 -0.09 -18.54
C ALA A 382 -8.69 -0.29 -20.01
N ASP A 383 -9.85 0.23 -20.39
CA ASP A 383 -10.35 0.14 -21.78
C ASP A 383 -9.48 0.98 -22.73
N GLY A 384 -9.01 2.15 -22.27
CA GLY A 384 -8.05 2.99 -23.00
C GLY A 384 -6.71 2.30 -23.22
N LEU A 385 -6.17 1.63 -22.21
CA LEU A 385 -4.93 0.84 -22.31
C LEU A 385 -5.09 -0.35 -23.26
N ARG A 386 -6.23 -1.06 -23.20
CA ARG A 386 -6.55 -2.15 -24.17
C ARG A 386 -6.62 -1.63 -25.60
N SER A 387 -7.21 -0.44 -25.80
CA SER A 387 -7.25 0.19 -27.13
C SER A 387 -5.86 0.57 -27.61
N ALA A 388 -5.05 1.19 -26.75
CA ALA A 388 -3.69 1.58 -27.07
C ALA A 388 -2.80 0.38 -27.44
N LEU A 389 -2.94 -0.76 -26.74
CA LEU A 389 -2.25 -2.03 -27.10
C LEU A 389 -2.65 -2.53 -28.50
N ARG A 390 -3.95 -2.51 -28.82
CA ARG A 390 -4.43 -2.93 -30.15
C ARG A 390 -3.95 -1.98 -31.26
N GLU A 391 -4.07 -0.68 -31.06
CA GLU A 391 -3.64 0.36 -32.00
C GLU A 391 -2.14 0.27 -32.31
N ALA A 392 -1.34 -0.03 -31.29
CA ALA A 392 0.10 -0.24 -31.43
C ALA A 392 0.48 -1.65 -31.88
N ASN A 393 -0.48 -2.57 -32.13
CA ASN A 393 -0.22 -3.97 -32.43
C ASN A 393 0.75 -4.65 -31.44
N VAL A 394 0.63 -4.31 -30.14
CA VAL A 394 1.44 -4.87 -29.05
C VAL A 394 0.61 -5.89 -28.29
N GLN A 395 1.14 -7.11 -28.16
CA GLN A 395 0.49 -8.12 -27.30
C GLN A 395 0.52 -7.68 -25.83
N GLY A 396 -0.65 -7.64 -25.21
CA GLY A 396 -0.79 -7.28 -23.82
C GLY A 396 -2.15 -7.64 -23.24
N GLN A 397 -2.19 -7.83 -21.93
CA GLN A 397 -3.38 -8.09 -21.13
C GLN A 397 -3.57 -6.98 -20.11
N VAL A 398 -4.81 -6.61 -19.83
CA VAL A 398 -5.13 -5.64 -18.77
C VAL A 398 -6.12 -6.29 -17.81
N ASN A 399 -5.63 -6.67 -16.65
CA ASN A 399 -6.45 -7.14 -15.54
C ASN A 399 -6.90 -5.96 -14.69
N LEU A 400 -8.12 -6.01 -14.14
CA LEU A 400 -8.65 -5.00 -13.21
C LEU A 400 -9.54 -5.63 -12.15
N SER A 401 -9.60 -5.00 -10.98
CA SER A 401 -10.55 -5.31 -9.90
C SER A 401 -10.82 -4.05 -9.10
N GLY A 402 -12.07 -3.56 -9.11
CA GLY A 402 -12.39 -2.27 -8.48
C GLY A 402 -11.53 -1.14 -9.03
N SER A 403 -10.80 -0.46 -8.14
CA SER A 403 -9.89 0.65 -8.49
C SER A 403 -8.41 0.23 -8.63
N LEU A 404 -8.17 -1.04 -8.96
CA LEU A 404 -6.87 -1.65 -9.19
C LEU A 404 -6.77 -2.14 -10.63
N LEU A 405 -5.64 -1.96 -11.29
CA LEU A 405 -5.37 -2.57 -12.57
C LEU A 405 -3.87 -2.84 -12.78
N THR A 406 -3.56 -3.77 -13.66
CA THR A 406 -2.19 -4.01 -14.16
C THR A 406 -2.24 -4.33 -15.65
N MET A 407 -1.31 -3.76 -16.39
CA MET A 407 -1.06 -4.10 -17.79
C MET A 407 0.16 -5.02 -17.89
N PHE A 408 -0.02 -6.19 -18.47
CA PHE A 408 1.01 -7.19 -18.68
C PHE A 408 1.36 -7.26 -20.18
N PHE A 409 2.64 -7.34 -20.51
CA PHE A 409 3.12 -7.51 -21.89
C PHE A 409 3.21 -9.00 -22.25
N THR A 410 2.06 -9.65 -22.36
CA THR A 410 1.91 -11.05 -22.78
C THR A 410 0.63 -11.25 -23.58
N GLY A 411 0.65 -12.18 -24.54
CA GLY A 411 -0.55 -12.55 -25.31
C GLY A 411 -1.47 -13.52 -24.56
N GLN A 412 -1.01 -14.11 -23.44
CA GLN A 412 -1.77 -15.10 -22.70
C GLN A 412 -2.49 -14.47 -21.50
N PRO A 413 -3.66 -14.99 -21.10
CA PRO A 413 -4.33 -14.56 -19.87
C PRO A 413 -3.44 -14.76 -18.64
N VAL A 414 -3.43 -13.78 -17.74
CA VAL A 414 -2.66 -13.84 -16.49
C VAL A 414 -3.62 -14.17 -15.34
N ARG A 415 -3.49 -15.37 -14.77
CA ARG A 415 -4.37 -15.92 -13.73
C ARG A 415 -3.64 -16.30 -12.44
N ASN A 416 -2.31 -16.37 -12.49
CA ASN A 416 -1.43 -16.73 -11.37
C ASN A 416 -0.03 -16.14 -11.58
N TYR A 417 0.87 -16.46 -10.65
CA TYR A 417 2.25 -15.95 -10.69
C TYR A 417 3.08 -16.53 -11.85
N ALA A 418 2.85 -17.79 -12.23
CA ALA A 418 3.54 -18.40 -13.36
C ALA A 418 3.19 -17.67 -14.67
N ASP A 419 1.92 -17.31 -14.88
CA ASP A 419 1.49 -16.51 -16.02
C ASP A 419 2.10 -15.10 -15.98
N ALA A 420 2.10 -14.44 -14.81
CA ALA A 420 2.66 -13.10 -14.64
C ALA A 420 4.16 -13.05 -15.00
N LYS A 421 4.92 -14.11 -14.68
CA LYS A 421 6.34 -14.23 -15.04
C LYS A 421 6.61 -14.31 -16.55
N GLN A 422 5.61 -14.67 -17.36
CA GLN A 422 5.73 -14.70 -18.82
C GLN A 422 5.60 -13.30 -19.45
N SER A 423 5.22 -12.29 -18.70
CA SER A 423 5.16 -10.91 -19.17
C SER A 423 6.56 -10.39 -19.50
N ASN A 424 6.71 -9.69 -20.62
CA ASN A 424 7.99 -9.16 -21.10
C ASN A 424 8.44 -7.96 -20.24
N SER A 425 9.36 -8.21 -19.31
CA SER A 425 9.90 -7.21 -18.38
C SER A 425 10.70 -6.11 -19.05
N ALA A 426 11.41 -6.42 -20.15
CA ALA A 426 12.17 -5.41 -20.90
C ALA A 426 11.23 -4.42 -21.59
N ARG A 427 10.15 -4.91 -22.20
CA ARG A 427 9.12 -4.06 -22.81
C ARG A 427 8.40 -3.22 -21.74
N PHE A 428 8.13 -3.79 -20.59
CA PHE A 428 7.60 -3.03 -19.46
C PHE A 428 8.54 -1.90 -19.04
N ALA A 429 9.85 -2.16 -18.94
CA ALA A 429 10.83 -1.14 -18.58
C ALA A 429 10.86 0.03 -19.58
N MET A 430 10.83 -0.26 -20.88
CA MET A 430 10.73 0.77 -21.93
C MET A 430 9.42 1.56 -21.80
N PHE A 431 8.30 0.89 -21.64
CA PHE A 431 6.99 1.52 -21.46
C PHE A 431 6.97 2.43 -20.21
N PHE A 432 7.52 1.97 -19.09
CA PHE A 432 7.64 2.76 -17.86
C PHE A 432 8.40 4.06 -18.11
N GLN A 433 9.56 4.00 -18.78
CA GLN A 433 10.38 5.19 -19.07
C GLN A 433 9.63 6.16 -19.99
N GLU A 434 8.94 5.66 -21.01
CA GLU A 434 8.16 6.50 -21.91
C GLU A 434 6.97 7.16 -21.22
N MET A 435 6.26 6.46 -20.33
CA MET A 435 5.20 7.03 -19.49
C MET A 435 5.74 8.12 -18.57
N LEU A 436 6.89 7.85 -17.92
CA LEU A 436 7.54 8.80 -17.02
C LEU A 436 7.94 10.08 -17.75
N LYS A 437 8.50 10.00 -18.96
CA LYS A 437 8.83 11.14 -19.81
C LYS A 437 7.62 12.03 -20.11
N ARG A 438 6.42 11.40 -20.22
CA ARG A 438 5.15 12.09 -20.49
C ARG A 438 4.43 12.59 -19.24
N GLY A 439 5.12 12.51 -18.08
CA GLY A 439 4.58 12.98 -16.80
C GLY A 439 3.52 12.06 -16.19
N ILE A 440 3.57 10.77 -16.49
CA ILE A 440 2.73 9.74 -15.88
C ILE A 440 3.63 8.81 -15.05
N PHE A 441 3.38 8.74 -13.75
CA PHE A 441 4.11 7.87 -12.85
C PHE A 441 3.31 6.60 -12.56
N ILE A 442 3.82 5.47 -13.03
CA ILE A 442 3.32 4.13 -12.74
C ILE A 442 4.33 3.40 -11.83
N ALA A 443 3.96 2.26 -11.27
CA ALA A 443 4.88 1.50 -10.41
C ALA A 443 6.10 0.99 -11.21
N PRO A 444 7.33 1.09 -10.66
CA PRO A 444 8.55 0.68 -11.36
C PRO A 444 8.80 -0.83 -11.31
N SER A 445 7.75 -1.62 -11.49
CA SER A 445 7.76 -3.08 -11.60
C SER A 445 6.49 -3.58 -12.28
N GLN A 446 6.63 -4.55 -13.20
CA GLN A 446 5.49 -5.20 -13.87
C GLN A 446 4.60 -6.02 -12.92
N TYR A 447 5.08 -6.31 -11.71
CA TYR A 447 4.37 -7.10 -10.70
C TYR A 447 3.55 -6.23 -9.73
N GLU A 448 3.49 -4.95 -9.97
CA GLU A 448 2.74 -4.01 -9.13
C GLU A 448 1.41 -3.62 -9.75
N ALA A 449 0.49 -3.22 -8.90
CA ALA A 449 -0.77 -2.64 -9.31
C ALA A 449 -0.65 -1.13 -9.57
N LEU A 450 -1.44 -0.65 -10.53
CA LEU A 450 -1.80 0.76 -10.67
C LEU A 450 -3.06 1.02 -9.84
N PHE A 451 -3.11 2.17 -9.19
CA PHE A 451 -4.20 2.58 -8.32
C PHE A 451 -4.84 3.86 -8.84
N VAL A 452 -6.16 3.84 -9.00
CA VAL A 452 -6.93 5.06 -9.24
C VAL A 452 -7.43 5.58 -7.89
N SER A 453 -7.26 6.88 -7.65
CA SER A 453 -7.76 7.57 -6.46
C SER A 453 -8.96 8.47 -6.81
N ALA A 454 -9.70 8.88 -5.79
CA ALA A 454 -10.80 9.83 -5.95
C ALA A 454 -10.34 11.19 -6.51
N ALA A 455 -9.06 11.55 -6.27
CA ALA A 455 -8.48 12.80 -6.77
C ALA A 455 -8.17 12.80 -8.27
N HIS A 456 -8.07 11.63 -8.93
CA HIS A 456 -7.92 11.60 -10.39
C HIS A 456 -9.17 12.17 -11.06
N THR A 457 -8.97 13.14 -11.93
CA THR A 457 -10.03 13.66 -12.80
C THR A 457 -10.14 12.84 -14.08
N ASP A 458 -11.24 13.01 -14.82
CA ASP A 458 -11.36 12.40 -16.14
C ASP A 458 -10.27 12.88 -17.11
N ALA A 459 -9.85 14.14 -16.98
CA ALA A 459 -8.74 14.69 -17.75
C ALA A 459 -7.40 14.03 -17.43
N ASP A 460 -7.16 13.64 -16.16
CA ASP A 460 -5.96 12.89 -15.77
C ASP A 460 -5.96 11.48 -16.38
N ILE A 461 -7.12 10.82 -16.38
CA ILE A 461 -7.31 9.51 -17.02
C ILE A 461 -7.07 9.60 -18.54
N ASP A 462 -7.66 10.61 -19.21
CA ASP A 462 -7.48 10.81 -20.65
C ASP A 462 -6.03 11.10 -21.01
N ARG A 463 -5.35 11.91 -20.21
CA ARG A 463 -3.93 12.19 -20.38
C ARG A 463 -3.07 10.94 -20.20
N ALA A 464 -3.40 10.07 -19.25
CA ALA A 464 -2.71 8.80 -19.07
C ALA A 464 -2.91 7.85 -20.26
N ILE A 465 -4.13 7.79 -20.82
CA ILE A 465 -4.44 6.98 -22.01
C ILE A 465 -3.67 7.51 -23.22
N ALA A 466 -3.65 8.84 -23.45
CA ALA A 466 -2.91 9.45 -24.54
C ALA A 466 -1.40 9.16 -24.41
N ALA A 467 -0.84 9.35 -23.21
CA ALA A 467 0.55 9.01 -22.93
C ALA A 467 0.87 7.54 -23.19
N ALA A 468 -0.04 6.62 -22.83
CA ALA A 468 0.14 5.19 -23.10
C ALA A 468 0.15 4.87 -24.59
N ARG A 469 -0.74 5.48 -25.40
CA ARG A 469 -0.73 5.32 -26.88
C ARG A 469 0.60 5.75 -27.49
N GLU A 470 1.06 6.93 -27.13
CA GLU A 470 2.34 7.46 -27.61
C GLU A 470 3.52 6.61 -27.15
N SER A 471 3.50 6.14 -25.89
CA SER A 471 4.55 5.29 -25.33
C SER A 471 4.62 3.94 -26.03
N LEU A 472 3.47 3.29 -26.29
CA LEU A 472 3.39 2.02 -27.01
C LEU A 472 3.85 2.15 -28.47
N ALA A 473 3.49 3.24 -29.14
CA ALA A 473 3.96 3.52 -30.51
C ALA A 473 5.49 3.72 -30.56
N SER A 474 6.06 4.37 -29.54
CA SER A 474 7.52 4.60 -29.46
C SER A 474 8.31 3.28 -29.28
N ILE A 475 7.84 2.38 -28.41
CA ILE A 475 8.54 1.11 -28.11
C ILE A 475 8.30 0.00 -29.15
N GLN A 476 7.44 0.24 -30.14
CA GLN A 476 7.26 -0.67 -31.28
C GLN A 476 8.30 -0.40 -32.38
N ALA A 477 8.79 0.85 -32.48
CA ALA A 477 9.72 1.27 -33.53
C ALA A 477 11.17 0.80 -33.25
N ASP A 478 11.48 0.44 -32.02
CA ASP A 478 12.77 -0.13 -31.59
C ASP A 478 12.70 -1.67 -31.53
#